data_f6df8125c8bc5aa3dcd4c7c9507b0195
#
_entry.id   f6df8125c8bc5aa3dcd4c7c9507b0195
#
_cell.length_a   1.000
_cell.length_b   1.000
_cell.length_c   1.000
_cell.angle_alpha   90.00
_cell.angle_beta   90.00
_cell.angle_gamma   90.00
#
_symmetry.space_group_name_H-M   'P 1'
#
loop_
_entity.id
_entity.type
_entity.pdbx_description
1 polymer ?
#
loop_
_entity_poly.entity_id
_entity_poly.type
_entity_poly.pdbx_seq_one_letter_code
_entity_poly.pdbx_strand_id
1 'polypeptide(L)'
;ICVWMAQNGYFYVMHRFDIDNVKLVRDMHAKGVYASISLGVKQPDYDTVDRLVAEGLCPEYITIDIAHGHADSVKNMIGYLKDKLPQAFVIAGNVATPEAVIDLENWGADATKVGVGPGKVCITKLKTGFGTGGWQLSALKWCARVATKPIIADGGIRSHGDIAKSIRF
;
A
#
# COMPACT_ATOMS: atom_id res chain seq x y z
N ILE A 1 -15.27 3.52 10.90
CA ILE A 1 -14.03 4.36 10.86
C ILE A 1 -13.78 4.85 9.43
N CYS A 2 -13.65 3.98 8.40
CA CYS A 2 -13.33 4.37 7.01
C CYS A 2 -14.26 5.44 6.45
N VAL A 3 -15.57 5.29 6.61
CA VAL A 3 -16.56 6.30 6.18
C VAL A 3 -16.28 7.65 6.81
N TRP A 4 -16.05 7.67 8.13
CA TRP A 4 -15.76 8.92 8.83
C TRP A 4 -14.46 9.56 8.35
N MET A 5 -13.41 8.77 8.16
CA MET A 5 -12.12 9.27 7.64
C MET A 5 -12.31 9.88 6.24
N ALA A 6 -12.96 9.15 5.33
CA ALA A 6 -13.20 9.63 3.98
C ALA A 6 -14.06 10.91 3.95
N GLN A 7 -15.12 10.99 4.76
CA GLN A 7 -15.99 12.18 4.87
C GLN A 7 -15.27 13.41 5.43
N ASN A 8 -14.23 13.21 6.23
CA ASN A 8 -13.47 14.30 6.84
C ASN A 8 -12.13 14.58 6.11
N GLY A 9 -11.92 14.02 4.92
CA GLY A 9 -10.75 14.28 4.09
C GLY A 9 -9.46 13.60 4.58
N TYR A 10 -9.58 12.59 5.44
CA TYR A 10 -8.42 11.80 5.89
C TYR A 10 -8.20 10.59 5.01
N PHE A 11 -6.94 10.34 4.65
CA PHE A 11 -6.56 9.13 3.95
C PHE A 11 -6.56 7.93 4.90
N TYR A 12 -7.00 6.77 4.41
CA TYR A 12 -6.94 5.50 5.12
C TYR A 12 -6.54 4.38 4.17
N VAL A 13 -6.00 3.32 4.71
CA VAL A 13 -5.77 2.05 4.01
C VAL A 13 -6.52 0.97 4.79
N MET A 14 -7.52 0.35 4.14
CA MET A 14 -8.25 -0.76 4.76
C MET A 14 -7.42 -2.03 4.69
N HIS A 15 -7.36 -2.80 5.78
CA HIS A 15 -6.69 -4.10 5.78
C HIS A 15 -7.39 -5.10 4.85
N ARG A 16 -6.67 -6.17 4.47
CA ARG A 16 -7.16 -7.19 3.53
C ARG A 16 -7.66 -8.48 4.16
N PHE A 17 -7.66 -8.58 5.49
CA PHE A 17 -8.00 -9.81 6.22
C PHE A 17 -9.47 -9.81 6.63
N ASP A 18 -10.15 -10.95 6.41
CA ASP A 18 -11.54 -11.18 6.83
C ASP A 18 -12.51 -10.06 6.42
N ILE A 19 -12.34 -9.52 5.20
CA ILE A 19 -13.17 -8.45 4.65
C ILE A 19 -13.57 -8.77 3.21
N ASP A 20 -14.83 -8.48 2.85
CA ASP A 20 -15.28 -8.43 1.47
C ASP A 20 -15.01 -7.03 0.90
N ASN A 21 -13.90 -6.90 0.18
CA ASN A 21 -13.48 -5.65 -0.45
C ASN A 21 -14.49 -5.16 -1.48
N VAL A 22 -15.17 -6.04 -2.22
CA VAL A 22 -16.18 -5.65 -3.22
C VAL A 22 -17.36 -4.98 -2.52
N LYS A 23 -17.85 -5.59 -1.43
CA LYS A 23 -18.91 -5.00 -0.61
C LYS A 23 -18.47 -3.66 -0.03
N LEU A 24 -17.23 -3.56 0.47
CA LEU A 24 -16.70 -2.30 1.01
C LEU A 24 -16.72 -1.19 -0.04
N VAL A 25 -16.20 -1.44 -1.23
CA VAL A 25 -16.18 -0.44 -2.32
C VAL A 25 -17.60 0.02 -2.67
N ARG A 26 -18.51 -0.93 -2.84
CA ARG A 26 -19.93 -0.63 -3.12
C ARG A 26 -20.56 0.25 -2.02
N ASP A 27 -20.34 -0.10 -0.75
CA ASP A 27 -20.90 0.63 0.40
C ASP A 27 -20.30 2.04 0.53
N MET A 28 -19.01 2.22 0.18
CA MET A 28 -18.35 3.53 0.20
C MET A 28 -18.89 4.41 -0.94
N HIS A 29 -18.96 3.90 -2.16
CA HIS A 29 -19.49 4.63 -3.31
C HIS A 29 -20.98 5.00 -3.13
N ALA A 30 -21.78 4.11 -2.54
CA ALA A 30 -23.17 4.41 -2.19
C ALA A 30 -23.32 5.59 -1.20
N LYS A 31 -22.27 5.90 -0.43
CA LYS A 31 -22.21 7.04 0.48
C LYS A 31 -21.54 8.29 -0.14
N GLY A 32 -21.17 8.23 -1.42
CA GLY A 32 -20.50 9.32 -2.11
C GLY A 32 -19.08 9.62 -1.60
N VAL A 33 -18.39 8.59 -1.07
CA VAL A 33 -17.02 8.73 -0.56
C VAL A 33 -16.09 7.74 -1.24
N TYR A 34 -14.79 8.08 -1.31
CA TYR A 34 -13.78 7.25 -1.93
C TYR A 34 -13.55 5.94 -1.16
N ALA A 35 -13.16 4.90 -1.89
CA ALA A 35 -12.77 3.60 -1.34
C ALA A 35 -11.26 3.38 -1.45
N SER A 36 -10.65 2.93 -0.35
CA SER A 36 -9.25 2.52 -0.30
C SER A 36 -9.18 1.11 0.29
N ILE A 37 -8.76 0.15 -0.53
CA ILE A 37 -8.68 -1.27 -0.18
C ILE A 37 -7.26 -1.78 -0.17
N SER A 38 -7.02 -2.93 0.44
CA SER A 38 -5.75 -3.66 0.31
C SER A 38 -5.96 -5.03 -0.29
N LEU A 39 -4.99 -5.46 -1.08
CA LEU A 39 -4.92 -6.78 -1.71
C LEU A 39 -3.55 -7.42 -1.41
N GLY A 40 -3.53 -8.75 -1.43
CA GLY A 40 -2.30 -9.52 -1.51
C GLY A 40 -1.92 -9.82 -2.97
N VAL A 41 -1.28 -10.98 -3.18
CA VAL A 41 -0.78 -11.42 -4.50
C VAL A 41 -1.16 -12.87 -4.80
N LYS A 42 -2.18 -13.40 -4.12
CA LYS A 42 -2.67 -14.77 -4.29
C LYS A 42 -3.93 -14.80 -5.13
N GLN A 43 -4.34 -15.99 -5.59
CA GLN A 43 -5.51 -16.15 -6.43
C GLN A 43 -6.79 -15.44 -5.89
N PRO A 44 -7.14 -15.53 -4.59
CA PRO A 44 -8.31 -14.82 -4.08
C PRO A 44 -8.26 -13.30 -4.24
N ASP A 45 -7.04 -12.71 -4.32
CA ASP A 45 -6.87 -11.27 -4.56
C ASP A 45 -7.18 -10.93 -6.03
N TYR A 46 -6.74 -11.76 -6.98
CA TYR A 46 -7.09 -11.65 -8.40
C TYR A 46 -8.61 -11.82 -8.59
N ASP A 47 -9.21 -12.82 -7.95
CA ASP A 47 -10.67 -13.05 -8.01
C ASP A 47 -11.46 -11.84 -7.48
N THR A 48 -10.91 -11.14 -6.48
CA THR A 48 -11.50 -9.90 -5.96
C THR A 48 -11.48 -8.79 -7.01
N VAL A 49 -10.38 -8.64 -7.74
CA VAL A 49 -10.26 -7.68 -8.85
C VAL A 49 -11.28 -8.00 -9.94
N ASP A 50 -11.38 -9.28 -10.33
CA ASP A 50 -12.34 -9.70 -11.36
C ASP A 50 -13.80 -9.43 -10.95
N ARG A 51 -14.14 -9.64 -9.67
CA ARG A 51 -15.45 -9.29 -9.13
C ARG A 51 -15.72 -7.79 -9.16
N LEU A 52 -14.73 -6.95 -8.83
CA LEU A 52 -14.85 -5.50 -8.93
C LEU A 52 -15.14 -5.07 -10.37
N VAL A 53 -14.39 -5.61 -11.32
CA VAL A 53 -14.60 -5.34 -12.76
C VAL A 53 -15.98 -5.79 -13.22
N ALA A 54 -16.40 -7.00 -12.84
CA ALA A 54 -17.71 -7.56 -13.21
C ALA A 54 -18.89 -6.71 -12.68
N GLU A 55 -18.72 -6.05 -11.53
CA GLU A 55 -19.71 -5.16 -10.95
C GLU A 55 -19.58 -3.69 -11.41
N GLY A 56 -18.60 -3.38 -12.26
CA GLY A 56 -18.35 -2.01 -12.72
C GLY A 56 -17.83 -1.09 -11.59
N LEU A 57 -17.19 -1.67 -10.56
CA LEU A 57 -16.66 -0.95 -9.42
C LEU A 57 -15.15 -0.71 -9.59
N CYS A 58 -14.69 0.50 -9.33
CA CYS A 58 -13.26 0.83 -9.29
C CYS A 58 -12.97 1.61 -8.01
N PRO A 59 -12.27 1.03 -7.02
CA PRO A 59 -11.82 1.80 -5.87
C PRO A 59 -10.79 2.85 -6.29
N GLU A 60 -10.77 3.98 -5.63
CA GLU A 60 -9.84 5.07 -5.94
C GLU A 60 -8.40 4.69 -5.57
N TYR A 61 -8.23 3.90 -4.50
CA TYR A 61 -6.91 3.46 -4.04
C TYR A 61 -6.86 1.96 -3.80
N ILE A 62 -5.82 1.32 -4.30
CA ILE A 62 -5.54 -0.10 -4.06
C ILE A 62 -4.11 -0.23 -3.51
N THR A 63 -3.99 -0.76 -2.31
CA THR A 63 -2.69 -1.05 -1.70
C THR A 63 -2.35 -2.52 -1.86
N ILE A 64 -1.25 -2.84 -2.54
CA ILE A 64 -0.67 -4.18 -2.52
C ILE A 64 0.15 -4.28 -1.23
N ASP A 65 -0.35 -5.09 -0.28
CA ASP A 65 0.18 -5.15 1.08
C ASP A 65 0.74 -6.54 1.39
N ILE A 66 2.05 -6.69 1.21
CA ILE A 66 2.79 -7.91 1.53
C ILE A 66 4.12 -7.59 2.22
N ALA A 67 4.65 -8.57 2.98
CA ALA A 67 5.86 -8.37 3.78
C ALA A 67 7.12 -8.11 2.94
N HIS A 68 7.19 -8.68 1.73
CA HIS A 68 8.30 -8.50 0.78
C HIS A 68 7.76 -8.02 -0.57
N GLY A 69 7.70 -6.71 -0.74
CA GLY A 69 7.13 -6.07 -1.93
C GLY A 69 8.00 -6.13 -3.19
N HIS A 70 9.30 -6.33 -3.05
CA HIS A 70 10.21 -6.43 -4.19
C HIS A 70 10.26 -7.87 -4.72
N ALA A 71 9.18 -8.29 -5.37
CA ALA A 71 8.99 -9.66 -5.86
C ALA A 71 8.16 -9.69 -7.16
N ASP A 72 8.41 -10.68 -8.02
CA ASP A 72 7.69 -10.86 -9.29
C ASP A 72 6.17 -10.98 -9.10
N SER A 73 5.72 -11.57 -7.99
CA SER A 73 4.31 -11.66 -7.66
C SER A 73 3.66 -10.27 -7.49
N VAL A 74 4.39 -9.29 -6.96
CA VAL A 74 3.93 -7.89 -6.86
C VAL A 74 3.92 -7.23 -8.22
N LYS A 75 4.99 -7.43 -9.02
CA LYS A 75 5.04 -6.96 -10.41
C LYS A 75 3.82 -7.44 -11.21
N ASN A 76 3.50 -8.73 -11.11
CA ASN A 76 2.37 -9.31 -11.80
C ASN A 76 1.04 -8.71 -11.34
N MET A 77 0.85 -8.51 -10.03
CA MET A 77 -0.36 -7.88 -9.48
C MET A 77 -0.47 -6.41 -9.91
N ILE A 78 0.63 -5.64 -9.91
CA ILE A 78 0.62 -4.26 -10.42
C ILE A 78 0.17 -4.23 -11.88
N GLY A 79 0.77 -5.07 -12.74
CA GLY A 79 0.40 -5.16 -14.15
C GLY A 79 -1.07 -5.53 -14.34
N TYR A 80 -1.56 -6.48 -13.56
CA TYR A 80 -2.96 -6.91 -13.60
C TYR A 80 -3.93 -5.78 -13.19
N LEU A 81 -3.62 -5.05 -12.12
CA LEU A 81 -4.42 -3.92 -11.68
C LEU A 81 -4.45 -2.80 -12.73
N LYS A 82 -3.31 -2.48 -13.34
CA LYS A 82 -3.23 -1.45 -14.38
C LYS A 82 -3.97 -1.83 -15.66
N ASP A 83 -4.08 -3.13 -15.97
CA ASP A 83 -4.90 -3.63 -17.08
C ASP A 83 -6.40 -3.58 -16.75
N LYS A 84 -6.80 -4.08 -15.59
CA LYS A 84 -8.22 -4.28 -15.21
C LYS A 84 -8.89 -3.05 -14.62
N LEU A 85 -8.15 -2.24 -13.85
CA LEU A 85 -8.63 -1.07 -13.12
C LEU A 85 -7.66 0.12 -13.35
N PRO A 86 -7.49 0.60 -14.61
CA PRO A 86 -6.48 1.59 -14.96
C PRO A 86 -6.65 2.94 -14.24
N GLN A 87 -7.83 3.23 -13.71
CA GLN A 87 -8.11 4.47 -12.99
C GLN A 87 -7.73 4.41 -11.51
N ALA A 88 -7.50 3.20 -10.96
CA ALA A 88 -7.12 3.04 -9.58
C ALA A 88 -5.68 3.55 -9.33
N PHE A 89 -5.50 4.30 -8.25
CA PHE A 89 -4.18 4.66 -7.76
C PHE A 89 -3.58 3.49 -7.00
N VAL A 90 -2.50 2.91 -7.52
CA VAL A 90 -1.87 1.68 -6.98
C VAL A 90 -0.71 2.04 -6.08
N ILE A 91 -0.83 1.70 -4.80
CA ILE A 91 0.23 1.78 -3.80
C ILE A 91 0.84 0.39 -3.64
N ALA A 92 2.15 0.24 -3.83
CA ALA A 92 2.81 -1.05 -3.72
C ALA A 92 3.80 -1.09 -2.54
N GLY A 93 3.82 -2.19 -1.83
CA GLY A 93 4.74 -2.41 -0.72
C GLY A 93 4.58 -3.76 -0.03
N ASN A 94 5.40 -4.02 1.03
CA ASN A 94 6.34 -3.06 1.59
C ASN A 94 7.77 -3.29 1.07
N VAL A 95 8.52 -2.23 0.94
CA VAL A 95 9.92 -2.26 0.48
C VAL A 95 10.81 -1.48 1.44
N ALA A 96 12.13 -1.62 1.30
CA ALA A 96 13.10 -0.97 2.18
C ALA A 96 14.37 -0.48 1.48
N THR A 97 14.46 -0.61 0.14
CA THR A 97 15.66 -0.27 -0.63
C THR A 97 15.34 0.64 -1.80
N PRO A 98 16.29 1.49 -2.23
CA PRO A 98 16.14 2.32 -3.42
C PRO A 98 15.83 1.53 -4.69
N GLU A 99 16.50 0.39 -4.88
CA GLU A 99 16.32 -0.47 -6.04
C GLU A 99 14.86 -0.97 -6.13
N ALA A 100 14.29 -1.35 -5.00
CA ALA A 100 12.90 -1.79 -4.94
C ALA A 100 11.93 -0.64 -5.31
N VAL A 101 12.20 0.58 -4.87
CA VAL A 101 11.37 1.76 -5.23
C VAL A 101 11.41 1.97 -6.74
N ILE A 102 12.60 1.98 -7.35
CA ILE A 102 12.77 2.14 -8.79
C ILE A 102 11.98 1.07 -9.55
N ASP A 103 12.10 -0.18 -9.13
CA ASP A 103 11.45 -1.29 -9.80
C ASP A 103 9.92 -1.22 -9.66
N LEU A 104 9.39 -0.93 -8.46
CA LEU A 104 7.95 -0.78 -8.26
C LEU A 104 7.36 0.36 -9.12
N GLU A 105 8.05 1.50 -9.22
CA GLU A 105 7.65 2.60 -10.08
C GLU A 105 7.68 2.20 -11.56
N ASN A 106 8.73 1.49 -12.00
CA ASN A 106 8.86 0.97 -13.36
C ASN A 106 7.79 -0.09 -13.70
N TRP A 107 7.34 -0.87 -12.73
CA TRP A 107 6.24 -1.84 -12.90
C TRP A 107 4.87 -1.17 -12.97
N GLY A 108 4.78 0.13 -12.65
CA GLY A 108 3.55 0.91 -12.79
C GLY A 108 2.87 1.31 -11.48
N ALA A 109 3.50 1.10 -10.32
CA ALA A 109 2.97 1.63 -9.05
C ALA A 109 2.92 3.16 -9.08
N ASP A 110 1.88 3.74 -8.48
CA ASP A 110 1.71 5.20 -8.38
C ASP A 110 2.30 5.76 -7.09
N ALA A 111 2.50 4.91 -6.09
CA ALA A 111 3.23 5.22 -4.87
C ALA A 111 3.87 3.95 -4.29
N THR A 112 4.92 4.13 -3.49
CA THR A 112 5.58 3.02 -2.80
C THR A 112 5.44 3.15 -1.29
N LYS A 113 5.19 2.01 -0.63
CA LYS A 113 5.08 1.93 0.83
C LYS A 113 6.37 1.37 1.41
N VAL A 114 7.12 2.21 2.13
CA VAL A 114 8.46 1.91 2.65
C VAL A 114 8.41 1.59 4.14
N GLY A 115 8.93 0.42 4.50
CA GLY A 115 9.03 -0.06 5.87
C GLY A 115 8.76 -1.55 5.97
N VAL A 116 9.73 -2.31 6.47
CA VAL A 116 9.60 -3.75 6.70
C VAL A 116 9.70 -4.01 8.19
N GLY A 117 8.55 -4.29 8.81
CA GLY A 117 8.46 -4.62 10.22
C GLY A 117 8.83 -3.53 11.24
N PRO A 118 8.75 -2.21 10.97
CA PRO A 118 9.11 -1.20 11.97
C PRO A 118 7.99 -0.95 12.98
N GLY A 119 6.78 -1.41 12.70
CA GLY A 119 5.63 -1.30 13.59
C GLY A 119 5.84 -2.07 14.91
N LYS A 120 5.29 -1.53 16.01
CA LYS A 120 5.44 -2.14 17.35
C LYS A 120 4.88 -3.56 17.40
N VAL A 121 3.75 -3.81 16.75
CA VAL A 121 3.06 -5.11 16.74
C VAL A 121 3.50 -6.04 15.61
N CYS A 122 4.33 -5.56 14.69
CA CYS A 122 4.73 -6.33 13.52
C CYS A 122 5.70 -7.47 13.90
N ILE A 123 5.34 -8.68 13.48
CA ILE A 123 6.13 -9.90 13.74
C ILE A 123 7.08 -10.25 12.60
N THR A 124 7.05 -9.54 11.48
CA THR A 124 7.89 -9.84 10.30
C THR A 124 9.37 -9.92 10.68
N LYS A 125 9.88 -8.94 11.45
CA LYS A 125 11.26 -8.94 11.93
C LYS A 125 11.64 -10.14 12.80
N LEU A 126 10.67 -10.67 13.55
CA LEU A 126 10.88 -11.84 14.41
C LEU A 126 10.89 -13.14 13.61
N LYS A 127 10.07 -13.21 12.56
CA LYS A 127 9.94 -14.41 11.71
C LYS A 127 11.01 -14.52 10.63
N THR A 128 11.43 -13.38 10.07
CA THR A 128 12.36 -13.34 8.93
C THR A 128 13.79 -12.95 9.34
N GLY A 129 14.00 -12.43 10.55
CA GLY A 129 15.26 -11.83 10.98
C GLY A 129 15.56 -10.47 10.33
N PHE A 130 14.68 -9.95 9.49
CA PHE A 130 14.83 -8.67 8.79
C PHE A 130 13.77 -7.65 9.19
N GLY A 131 14.18 -6.39 9.35
CA GLY A 131 13.26 -5.29 9.62
C GLY A 131 13.95 -3.95 9.67
N THR A 132 13.24 -2.89 9.29
CA THR A 132 13.73 -1.51 9.26
C THR A 132 13.57 -0.77 10.60
N GLY A 133 13.12 -1.45 11.65
CA GLY A 133 12.72 -0.84 12.92
C GLY A 133 13.75 0.09 13.55
N GLY A 134 15.02 -0.29 13.55
CA GLY A 134 16.11 0.54 14.08
C GLY A 134 16.66 1.58 13.08
N TRP A 135 16.29 1.52 11.80
CA TRP A 135 16.85 2.35 10.72
C TRP A 135 15.78 2.78 9.68
N GLN A 136 14.51 2.80 10.09
CA GLN A 136 13.40 3.19 9.21
C GLN A 136 13.62 4.57 8.58
N LEU A 137 14.12 5.53 9.33
CA LEU A 137 14.37 6.88 8.83
C LEU A 137 15.47 6.91 7.75
N SER A 138 16.50 6.06 7.91
CA SER A 138 17.57 5.90 6.90
C SER A 138 17.01 5.24 5.63
N ALA A 139 16.15 4.24 5.77
CA ALA A 139 15.48 3.61 4.63
C ALA A 139 14.65 4.63 3.86
N LEU A 140 13.85 5.43 4.56
CA LEU A 140 13.05 6.51 3.95
C LEU A 140 13.92 7.50 3.18
N LYS A 141 15.00 7.97 3.80
CA LYS A 141 15.94 8.90 3.18
C LYS A 141 16.55 8.35 1.89
N TRP A 142 16.94 7.09 1.88
CA TRP A 142 17.56 6.47 0.72
C TRP A 142 16.54 6.19 -0.38
N CYS A 143 15.38 5.68 -0.03
CA CYS A 143 14.29 5.48 -0.97
C CYS A 143 13.83 6.81 -1.60
N ALA A 144 13.67 7.86 -0.81
CA ALA A 144 13.24 9.17 -1.29
C ALA A 144 14.22 9.82 -2.29
N ARG A 145 15.51 9.46 -2.26
CA ARG A 145 16.50 9.99 -3.21
C ARG A 145 16.28 9.54 -4.65
N VAL A 146 15.67 8.39 -4.84
CA VAL A 146 15.45 7.79 -6.16
C VAL A 146 13.99 7.83 -6.58
N ALA A 147 13.08 8.05 -5.63
CA ALA A 147 11.66 8.09 -5.90
C ALA A 147 11.28 9.27 -6.80
N THR A 148 10.49 8.98 -7.82
CA THR A 148 9.85 9.97 -8.70
C THR A 148 8.36 10.13 -8.40
N LYS A 149 7.82 9.23 -7.58
CA LYS A 149 6.44 9.18 -7.13
C LYS A 149 6.35 9.21 -5.59
N PRO A 150 5.17 9.43 -5.00
CA PRO A 150 5.03 9.51 -3.55
C PRO A 150 5.54 8.27 -2.81
N ILE A 151 6.15 8.49 -1.66
CA ILE A 151 6.53 7.45 -0.70
C ILE A 151 5.64 7.56 0.54
N ILE A 152 5.19 6.42 1.04
CA ILE A 152 4.48 6.31 2.31
C ILE A 152 5.43 5.70 3.36
N ALA A 153 5.71 6.45 4.42
CA ALA A 153 6.44 5.95 5.58
C ALA A 153 5.53 5.04 6.42
N ASP A 154 5.72 3.73 6.35
CA ASP A 154 4.85 2.76 7.00
C ASP A 154 5.47 2.14 8.25
N GLY A 155 4.88 2.45 9.40
CA GLY A 155 5.28 1.96 10.69
C GLY A 155 6.49 2.68 11.31
N GLY A 156 6.64 2.52 12.63
CA GLY A 156 7.76 3.12 13.36
C GLY A 156 7.64 4.61 13.66
N ILE A 157 6.63 5.29 13.16
CA ILE A 157 6.35 6.70 13.43
C ILE A 157 5.57 6.79 14.74
N ARG A 158 6.17 7.32 15.80
CA ARG A 158 5.64 7.27 17.17
C ARG A 158 5.49 8.63 17.83
N SER A 159 6.05 9.67 17.24
CA SER A 159 6.06 11.03 17.79
C SER A 159 5.94 12.07 16.68
N HIS A 160 5.58 13.29 17.06
CA HIS A 160 5.58 14.44 16.14
C HIS A 160 6.97 14.67 15.50
N GLY A 161 8.03 14.43 16.26
CA GLY A 161 9.40 14.52 15.75
C GLY A 161 9.70 13.48 14.67
N ASP A 162 9.11 12.27 14.75
CA ASP A 162 9.28 11.25 13.71
C ASP A 162 8.54 11.65 12.44
N ILE A 163 7.35 12.26 12.56
CA ILE A 163 6.63 12.83 11.42
C ILE A 163 7.47 13.90 10.73
N ALA A 164 7.95 14.89 11.49
CA ALA A 164 8.76 15.99 10.96
C ALA A 164 10.04 15.49 10.26
N LYS A 165 10.73 14.49 10.84
CA LYS A 165 11.92 13.88 10.23
C LYS A 165 11.57 13.13 8.95
N SER A 166 10.45 12.41 8.91
CA SER A 166 10.04 11.65 7.73
C SER A 166 9.66 12.56 6.56
N ILE A 167 8.99 13.68 6.84
CA ILE A 167 8.63 14.68 5.81
C ILE A 167 9.85 15.42 5.26
N ARG A 168 10.96 15.51 6.04
CA ARG A 168 12.18 16.19 5.63
C ARG A 168 12.86 15.52 4.42
N PHE A 169 12.64 14.26 4.19
CA PHE A 169 13.23 13.49 3.09
C PHE A 169 12.23 13.21 1.97
#